data_bdbe9c7b8cd2cf6c3cfaaadeebbbb790
#
_entry.id   bdbe9c7b8cd2cf6c3cfaaadeebbbb790
#
_cell.length_a   1.000
_cell.length_b   1.000
_cell.length_c   1.000
_cell.angle_alpha   90.00
_cell.angle_beta   90.00
_cell.angle_gamma   90.00
#
_symmetry.space_group_name_H-M   'P 1'
#
loop_
_entity.id
_entity.type
_entity.pdbx_description
1 polymer ?
#
loop_
_entity_poly.entity_id
_entity_poly.type
_entity_poly.pdbx_seq_one_letter_code
_entity_poly.pdbx_strand_id
1 'polypeptide(L)'
;MGKRVNIAQQDTLEEVLSLLKTEAVYGFIEHNNILSPGSRIEYIGLNKDYAPLTVTMGGGYNLNGWADFPVLKANKPYMVKADGTPDYRLDENDYTKKEDGSASDVASTSYNGGAFSWLMKIYKREYMAGDDRYVLFRFEKADGFEPVGFLDPDNKELEGVWLPMFYGSIVSDKMRSISGVQPDYSKATAAQKTAIDAFGSRAKFLGGPIVETIIDLLMMFAKTTELQTAYGCGNMSGYDASLEPTYGVKKNAVVGGGQFYGTSDGETLNKIFHSIVLGSYQQWMRDPYEVVVNGRVKVSKNYTYDVTGAAYSDTGINVENRPESNGWNYPHRYQTVPGYGSIPVAPYNGSTSTGGCDGLYRHASQTTITAVALRFGNCNDGRIGGPRARYWYNTAGNANWNIGAAVLLLPPVGVAA
;
A
#
# COMPACT_ATOMS: atom_id res chain seq x y z
N MET A 1 -21.73 -13.81 -51.55
CA MET A 1 -21.98 -12.37 -51.53
C MET A 1 -21.51 -11.83 -50.20
N GLY A 2 -20.32 -11.24 -50.13
CA GLY A 2 -19.82 -10.58 -48.92
C GLY A 2 -20.53 -9.25 -48.72
N LYS A 3 -21.18 -9.04 -47.60
CA LYS A 3 -21.73 -7.76 -47.22
C LYS A 3 -20.57 -6.75 -47.02
N ARG A 4 -20.50 -5.73 -47.88
CA ARG A 4 -19.61 -4.59 -47.66
C ARG A 4 -20.16 -3.80 -46.46
N VAL A 5 -19.43 -3.79 -45.36
CA VAL A 5 -19.68 -2.88 -44.24
C VAL A 5 -19.24 -1.50 -44.69
N ASN A 6 -20.12 -0.50 -44.56
CA ASN A 6 -19.84 0.88 -44.93
C ASN A 6 -18.85 1.46 -43.93
N ILE A 7 -17.88 2.28 -44.37
CA ILE A 7 -16.83 2.89 -43.51
C ILE A 7 -17.47 3.64 -42.35
N ALA A 8 -18.56 4.37 -42.57
CA ALA A 8 -19.31 5.04 -41.53
C ALA A 8 -19.91 4.11 -40.45
N GLN A 9 -20.16 2.84 -40.78
CA GLN A 9 -20.61 1.84 -39.80
C GLN A 9 -19.41 1.25 -39.01
N GLN A 10 -18.25 1.25 -39.62
CA GLN A 10 -17.02 0.77 -38.98
C GLN A 10 -16.54 1.79 -37.94
N ASP A 11 -16.55 3.09 -38.25
CA ASP A 11 -16.22 4.17 -37.31
C ASP A 11 -17.20 4.18 -36.13
N THR A 12 -18.51 4.00 -36.39
CA THR A 12 -19.53 3.87 -35.33
C THR A 12 -19.31 2.61 -34.47
N LEU A 13 -18.89 1.48 -35.09
CA LEU A 13 -18.62 0.25 -34.36
C LEU A 13 -17.36 0.39 -33.49
N GLU A 14 -16.32 1.06 -33.99
CA GLU A 14 -15.11 1.34 -33.22
C GLU A 14 -15.37 2.32 -32.09
N GLU A 15 -16.22 3.30 -32.28
CA GLU A 15 -16.68 4.23 -31.25
C GLU A 15 -17.52 3.52 -30.19
N VAL A 16 -18.47 2.67 -30.57
CA VAL A 16 -19.26 1.83 -29.67
C VAL A 16 -18.36 0.82 -28.93
N LEU A 17 -17.40 0.19 -29.60
CA LEU A 17 -16.41 -0.69 -28.97
C LEU A 17 -15.49 0.06 -28.02
N SER A 18 -15.12 1.31 -28.34
CA SER A 18 -14.37 2.20 -27.45
C SER A 18 -15.18 2.57 -26.22
N LEU A 19 -16.46 2.93 -26.39
CA LEU A 19 -17.38 3.22 -25.28
C LEU A 19 -17.62 1.98 -24.41
N LEU A 20 -17.87 0.82 -25.00
CA LEU A 20 -18.02 -0.46 -24.28
C LEU A 20 -16.74 -0.84 -23.52
N LYS A 21 -15.56 -0.59 -24.09
CA LYS A 21 -14.27 -0.79 -23.43
C LYS A 21 -14.06 0.21 -22.27
N THR A 22 -14.56 1.42 -22.40
CA THR A 22 -14.47 2.47 -21.35
C THR A 22 -15.46 2.19 -20.22
N GLU A 23 -16.64 1.63 -20.51
CA GLU A 23 -17.63 1.23 -19.51
C GLU A 23 -17.22 0.01 -18.67
N ALA A 24 -16.23 -0.78 -19.10
CA ALA A 24 -15.74 -1.96 -18.36
C ALA A 24 -14.63 -1.66 -17.35
N VAL A 25 -14.55 -0.43 -16.83
CA VAL A 25 -13.56 -0.01 -15.83
C VAL A 25 -14.22 0.34 -14.51
N TYR A 26 -13.55 0.01 -13.40
CA TYR A 26 -13.79 0.61 -12.10
C TYR A 26 -12.89 1.81 -11.95
N GLY A 27 -13.33 2.83 -11.22
CA GLY A 27 -12.43 3.97 -11.02
C GLY A 27 -13.01 5.11 -10.21
N PHE A 28 -12.18 6.11 -10.05
CA PHE A 28 -12.56 7.35 -9.39
C PHE A 28 -11.76 8.54 -9.94
N ILE A 29 -12.32 9.73 -9.70
CA ILE A 29 -11.63 11.00 -9.86
C ILE A 29 -11.27 11.50 -8.46
N GLU A 30 -10.00 11.84 -8.23
CA GLU A 30 -9.57 12.59 -7.06
C GLU A 30 -9.49 14.07 -7.43
N HIS A 31 -10.43 14.87 -6.92
CA HIS A 31 -10.50 16.32 -7.15
C HIS A 31 -9.49 17.05 -6.26
N ASN A 32 -8.32 17.31 -6.77
CA ASN A 32 -7.24 17.96 -6.01
C ASN A 32 -7.60 19.35 -5.46
N ASN A 33 -8.59 20.04 -6.02
CA ASN A 33 -9.05 21.34 -5.55
C ASN A 33 -10.10 21.27 -4.43
N ILE A 34 -10.61 20.06 -4.10
CA ILE A 34 -11.60 19.86 -3.04
C ILE A 34 -10.88 19.45 -1.75
N LEU A 35 -11.11 20.22 -0.68
CA LEU A 35 -10.52 19.94 0.65
C LEU A 35 -11.31 18.88 1.44
N SER A 36 -12.63 18.82 1.27
CA SER A 36 -13.49 17.83 1.96
C SER A 36 -13.18 16.42 1.49
N PRO A 37 -12.72 15.49 2.37
CA PRO A 37 -12.26 14.17 1.98
C PRO A 37 -13.31 13.32 1.27
N GLY A 38 -14.56 13.33 1.74
CA GLY A 38 -15.65 12.56 1.15
C GLY A 38 -16.15 13.11 -0.18
N SER A 39 -16.05 14.43 -0.41
CA SER A 39 -16.41 15.06 -1.68
C SER A 39 -15.27 15.03 -2.70
N ARG A 40 -14.06 14.73 -2.25
CA ARG A 40 -12.86 14.70 -3.07
C ARG A 40 -12.83 13.49 -4.01
N ILE A 41 -13.50 12.41 -3.66
CA ILE A 41 -13.53 11.16 -4.44
C ILE A 41 -14.88 11.04 -5.15
N GLU A 42 -14.85 11.11 -6.48
CA GLU A 42 -15.99 10.86 -7.33
C GLU A 42 -15.87 9.49 -8.02
N TYR A 43 -16.89 8.67 -7.89
CA TYR A 43 -16.92 7.35 -8.56
C TYR A 43 -17.26 7.50 -10.05
N ILE A 44 -16.58 6.69 -10.87
CA ILE A 44 -16.78 6.62 -12.31
C ILE A 44 -16.79 5.17 -12.79
N GLY A 45 -17.26 4.94 -14.01
CA GLY A 45 -17.30 3.61 -14.62
C GLY A 45 -18.31 2.67 -13.95
N LEU A 46 -17.93 1.41 -13.77
CA LEU A 46 -18.82 0.37 -13.25
C LEU A 46 -19.27 0.60 -11.80
N ASN A 47 -18.48 1.31 -11.03
CA ASN A 47 -18.78 1.58 -9.62
C ASN A 47 -19.43 2.95 -9.36
N LYS A 48 -19.89 3.66 -10.39
CA LYS A 48 -20.46 5.01 -10.24
C LYS A 48 -21.59 5.08 -9.22
N ASP A 49 -22.39 4.03 -9.13
CA ASP A 49 -23.58 3.95 -8.25
C ASP A 49 -23.34 3.05 -7.01
N TYR A 50 -22.09 2.64 -6.73
CA TYR A 50 -21.80 1.77 -5.59
C TYR A 50 -21.89 2.53 -4.27
N ALA A 51 -22.45 1.88 -3.26
CA ALA A 51 -22.30 2.32 -1.88
C ALA A 51 -20.86 2.00 -1.40
N PRO A 52 -20.21 2.95 -0.69
CA PRO A 52 -18.88 2.72 -0.14
C PRO A 52 -18.81 1.53 0.81
N LEU A 53 -17.65 0.86 0.81
CA LEU A 53 -17.31 -0.10 1.86
C LEU A 53 -17.29 0.62 3.21
N THR A 54 -17.76 -0.02 4.26
CA THR A 54 -17.76 0.52 5.63
C THR A 54 -17.15 -0.46 6.61
N VAL A 55 -16.33 0.03 7.53
CA VAL A 55 -15.80 -0.72 8.68
C VAL A 55 -16.47 -0.17 9.94
N THR A 56 -17.10 -1.06 10.72
CA THR A 56 -17.65 -0.71 12.03
C THR A 56 -16.52 -0.75 13.05
N MET A 57 -16.23 0.38 13.70
CA MET A 57 -15.14 0.46 14.67
C MET A 57 -15.38 -0.49 15.84
N GLY A 58 -14.40 -1.36 16.11
CA GLY A 58 -14.49 -2.45 17.09
C GLY A 58 -15.38 -3.63 16.69
N GLY A 59 -15.84 -3.67 15.43
CA GLY A 59 -16.75 -4.70 14.92
C GLY A 59 -16.36 -5.25 13.56
N GLY A 60 -17.36 -5.64 12.79
CA GLY A 60 -17.19 -6.17 11.44
C GLY A 60 -17.12 -5.07 10.36
N TYR A 61 -17.31 -5.49 9.13
CA TYR A 61 -17.33 -4.60 7.95
C TYR A 61 -18.45 -5.02 6.99
N ASN A 62 -18.85 -4.07 6.14
CA ASN A 62 -19.80 -4.33 5.06
C ASN A 62 -19.17 -3.91 3.72
N LEU A 63 -19.06 -4.85 2.80
CA LEU A 63 -18.53 -4.61 1.47
C LEU A 63 -19.46 -3.79 0.58
N ASN A 64 -20.78 -3.74 0.92
CA ASN A 64 -21.79 -3.02 0.14
C ASN A 64 -21.72 -3.37 -1.35
N GLY A 65 -21.59 -2.37 -2.23
CA GLY A 65 -21.47 -2.57 -3.68
C GLY A 65 -20.21 -3.33 -4.15
N TRP A 66 -19.23 -3.53 -3.26
CA TRP A 66 -17.94 -4.14 -3.58
C TRP A 66 -17.88 -5.65 -3.31
N ALA A 67 -18.97 -6.28 -2.86
CA ALA A 67 -18.97 -7.71 -2.47
C ALA A 67 -18.52 -8.65 -3.61
N ASP A 68 -18.78 -8.28 -4.85
CA ASP A 68 -18.37 -9.04 -6.04
C ASP A 68 -17.07 -8.57 -6.69
N PHE A 69 -16.40 -7.58 -6.10
CA PHE A 69 -15.15 -7.07 -6.66
C PHE A 69 -14.05 -8.15 -6.56
N PRO A 70 -13.44 -8.59 -7.68
CA PRO A 70 -12.57 -9.75 -7.72
C PRO A 70 -11.39 -9.70 -6.74
N VAL A 71 -10.77 -8.53 -6.54
CA VAL A 71 -9.66 -8.37 -5.58
C VAL A 71 -10.09 -8.72 -4.16
N LEU A 72 -11.28 -8.27 -3.73
CA LEU A 72 -11.80 -8.56 -2.39
C LEU A 72 -12.19 -10.03 -2.23
N LYS A 73 -12.75 -10.65 -3.27
CA LYS A 73 -13.08 -12.08 -3.26
C LYS A 73 -11.84 -12.96 -3.19
N ALA A 74 -10.80 -12.62 -3.94
CA ALA A 74 -9.56 -13.37 -4.01
C ALA A 74 -8.63 -13.12 -2.81
N ASN A 75 -8.82 -12.03 -2.06
CA ASN A 75 -7.97 -11.70 -0.92
C ASN A 75 -8.23 -12.64 0.25
N LYS A 76 -7.40 -13.66 0.39
CA LYS A 76 -7.47 -14.69 1.43
C LYS A 76 -6.13 -14.81 2.15
N PRO A 77 -6.14 -15.20 3.45
CA PRO A 77 -4.92 -15.40 4.22
C PRO A 77 -4.35 -16.80 4.01
N TYR A 78 -3.03 -16.88 3.91
CA TYR A 78 -2.27 -18.12 3.67
C TYR A 78 -1.02 -18.20 4.53
N MET A 79 -0.58 -19.42 4.82
CA MET A 79 0.82 -19.69 5.04
C MET A 79 1.49 -19.90 3.69
N VAL A 80 2.60 -19.20 3.47
CA VAL A 80 3.34 -19.19 2.19
C VAL A 80 4.80 -19.52 2.45
N LYS A 81 5.37 -20.40 1.62
CA LYS A 81 6.78 -20.80 1.69
C LYS A 81 7.69 -19.63 1.26
N ALA A 82 8.94 -19.68 1.68
CA ALA A 82 9.92 -18.64 1.38
C ALA A 82 10.21 -18.44 -0.12
N ASP A 83 9.87 -19.39 -0.97
CA ASP A 83 9.97 -19.32 -2.43
C ASP A 83 8.76 -18.63 -3.09
N GLY A 84 7.74 -18.23 -2.31
CA GLY A 84 6.53 -17.56 -2.79
C GLY A 84 5.41 -18.52 -3.21
N THR A 85 5.57 -19.83 -3.03
CA THR A 85 4.48 -20.79 -3.29
C THR A 85 3.53 -20.88 -2.10
N PRO A 86 2.18 -20.89 -2.33
CA PRO A 86 1.23 -21.10 -1.24
C PRO A 86 1.38 -22.49 -0.66
N ASP A 87 1.24 -22.63 0.67
CA ASP A 87 1.26 -23.91 1.36
C ASP A 87 -0.17 -24.34 1.73
N TYR A 88 -0.86 -23.52 2.54
CA TYR A 88 -2.26 -23.75 2.89
C TYR A 88 -2.97 -22.45 3.28
N ARG A 89 -4.31 -22.44 3.15
CA ARG A 89 -5.16 -21.33 3.61
C ARG A 89 -5.31 -21.34 5.14
N LEU A 90 -5.30 -20.13 5.70
CA LEU A 90 -5.70 -19.89 7.08
C LEU A 90 -7.22 -19.68 7.15
N ASP A 91 -7.82 -20.00 8.28
CA ASP A 91 -9.19 -19.59 8.58
C ASP A 91 -9.27 -18.05 8.62
N GLU A 92 -10.24 -17.48 7.90
CA GLU A 92 -10.36 -16.02 7.75
C GLU A 92 -10.72 -15.29 9.05
N ASN A 93 -11.28 -16.00 10.03
CA ASN A 93 -11.72 -15.46 11.30
C ASN A 93 -10.80 -15.82 12.46
N ASP A 94 -9.95 -16.86 12.30
CA ASP A 94 -9.02 -17.31 13.32
C ASP A 94 -7.73 -17.84 12.69
N TYR A 95 -6.75 -16.98 12.46
CA TYR A 95 -5.49 -17.35 11.83
C TYR A 95 -4.64 -18.36 12.60
N THR A 96 -4.99 -18.68 13.86
CA THR A 96 -4.37 -19.79 14.60
C THR A 96 -4.78 -21.16 14.05
N LYS A 97 -5.74 -21.17 13.11
CA LYS A 97 -6.28 -22.35 12.44
C LYS A 97 -6.07 -22.28 10.93
N LYS A 98 -6.02 -23.45 10.32
CA LYS A 98 -6.19 -23.63 8.89
C LYS A 98 -7.67 -23.59 8.54
N GLU A 99 -7.99 -23.46 7.25
CA GLU A 99 -9.38 -23.49 6.75
C GLU A 99 -10.13 -24.78 7.15
N ASP A 100 -9.43 -25.90 7.35
CA ASP A 100 -10.00 -27.17 7.79
C ASP A 100 -10.19 -27.27 9.32
N GLY A 101 -9.87 -26.21 10.06
CA GLY A 101 -9.99 -26.13 11.52
C GLY A 101 -8.79 -26.68 12.31
N SER A 102 -7.81 -27.30 11.66
CA SER A 102 -6.59 -27.76 12.33
C SER A 102 -5.66 -26.59 12.69
N ALA A 103 -4.70 -26.80 13.62
CA ALA A 103 -3.78 -25.76 14.05
C ALA A 103 -2.88 -25.28 12.90
N SER A 104 -2.67 -23.97 12.82
CA SER A 104 -1.76 -23.35 11.83
C SER A 104 -0.38 -23.06 12.39
N ASP A 105 0.55 -22.73 11.49
CA ASP A 105 1.92 -22.33 11.82
C ASP A 105 2.09 -20.80 11.93
N VAL A 106 1.01 -20.02 12.08
CA VAL A 106 1.03 -18.55 12.06
C VAL A 106 2.00 -17.90 13.05
N ALA A 107 2.30 -18.58 14.16
CA ALA A 107 3.25 -18.17 15.19
C ALA A 107 4.50 -19.07 15.26
N SER A 108 4.65 -20.03 14.34
CA SER A 108 5.75 -21.01 14.37
C SER A 108 7.07 -20.40 13.88
N THR A 109 8.04 -20.28 14.78
CA THR A 109 9.38 -19.78 14.42
C THR A 109 10.19 -20.78 13.60
N SER A 110 9.81 -22.06 13.59
CA SER A 110 10.45 -23.13 12.81
C SER A 110 9.87 -23.29 11.39
N TYR A 111 8.67 -22.74 11.10
CA TYR A 111 8.08 -22.83 9.78
C TYR A 111 8.95 -22.09 8.74
N ASN A 112 9.26 -22.72 7.60
CA ASN A 112 10.10 -22.10 6.56
C ASN A 112 9.26 -21.27 5.59
N GLY A 113 8.69 -20.19 6.08
CA GLY A 113 7.81 -19.29 5.35
C GLY A 113 7.25 -18.22 6.28
N GLY A 114 6.06 -17.71 5.97
CA GLY A 114 5.36 -16.70 6.76
C GLY A 114 3.86 -16.65 6.46
N ALA A 115 3.16 -15.79 7.18
CA ALA A 115 1.74 -15.54 6.99
C ALA A 115 1.53 -14.34 6.05
N PHE A 116 0.79 -14.55 4.98
CA PHE A 116 0.56 -13.55 3.94
C PHE A 116 -0.91 -13.57 3.48
N SER A 117 -1.38 -12.48 2.93
CA SER A 117 -2.65 -12.43 2.21
C SER A 117 -2.42 -12.23 0.71
N TRP A 118 -3.25 -12.87 -0.11
CA TRP A 118 -3.14 -12.75 -1.55
C TRP A 118 -3.77 -11.46 -2.06
N LEU A 119 -3.02 -10.67 -2.81
CA LEU A 119 -3.56 -9.57 -3.60
C LEU A 119 -3.40 -9.92 -5.09
N MET A 120 -4.52 -10.25 -5.73
CA MET A 120 -4.51 -10.59 -7.16
C MET A 120 -4.15 -9.39 -8.03
N LYS A 121 -3.56 -9.65 -9.18
CA LYS A 121 -3.20 -8.64 -10.18
C LYS A 121 -4.44 -7.86 -10.64
N ILE A 122 -4.25 -6.55 -10.73
CA ILE A 122 -5.18 -5.63 -11.36
C ILE A 122 -4.37 -4.66 -12.24
N TYR A 123 -4.91 -4.33 -13.41
CA TYR A 123 -4.31 -3.33 -14.28
C TYR A 123 -4.84 -1.95 -13.92
N LYS A 124 -3.94 -0.98 -13.84
CA LYS A 124 -4.23 0.40 -13.46
C LYS A 124 -3.84 1.35 -14.59
N ARG A 125 -4.70 2.30 -14.89
CA ARG A 125 -4.39 3.49 -15.68
C ARG A 125 -4.65 4.71 -14.83
N GLU A 126 -3.70 5.62 -14.79
CA GLU A 126 -3.84 6.87 -14.06
C GLU A 126 -3.28 8.05 -14.86
N TYR A 127 -3.95 9.18 -14.80
CA TYR A 127 -3.54 10.40 -15.49
C TYR A 127 -4.14 11.63 -14.83
N MET A 128 -3.54 12.79 -15.15
CA MET A 128 -4.07 14.09 -14.74
C MET A 128 -4.90 14.70 -15.89
N ALA A 129 -6.07 15.28 -15.56
CA ALA A 129 -6.82 16.14 -16.46
C ALA A 129 -7.10 17.46 -15.73
N GLY A 130 -6.32 18.50 -16.05
CA GLY A 130 -6.26 19.69 -15.23
C GLY A 130 -5.70 19.38 -13.84
N ASP A 131 -6.44 19.75 -12.81
CA ASP A 131 -6.10 19.47 -11.42
C ASP A 131 -6.63 18.12 -10.92
N ASP A 132 -7.47 17.46 -11.68
CA ASP A 132 -8.10 16.21 -11.29
C ASP A 132 -7.23 15.01 -11.65
N ARG A 133 -7.11 14.07 -10.71
CA ARG A 133 -6.42 12.80 -10.88
C ARG A 133 -7.43 11.70 -11.17
N TYR A 134 -7.34 11.08 -12.34
CA TYR A 134 -8.15 9.96 -12.77
C TYR A 134 -7.43 8.65 -12.46
N VAL A 135 -8.09 7.71 -11.81
CA VAL A 135 -7.59 6.37 -11.50
C VAL A 135 -8.60 5.34 -11.96
N LEU A 136 -8.17 4.49 -12.89
CA LEU A 136 -9.00 3.47 -13.51
C LEU A 136 -8.38 2.09 -13.30
N PHE A 137 -9.24 1.09 -13.05
CA PHE A 137 -8.84 -0.29 -12.84
C PHE A 137 -9.57 -1.25 -13.76
N ARG A 138 -8.87 -2.31 -14.19
CA ARG A 138 -9.39 -3.42 -14.99
C ARG A 138 -8.74 -4.73 -14.55
N PHE A 139 -9.43 -5.85 -14.84
CA PHE A 139 -8.90 -7.20 -14.59
C PHE A 139 -8.23 -7.80 -15.82
N GLU A 140 -8.49 -7.24 -16.98
CA GLU A 140 -7.90 -7.66 -18.26
C GLU A 140 -6.92 -6.61 -18.77
N LYS A 141 -5.88 -7.07 -19.46
CA LYS A 141 -4.91 -6.18 -20.10
C LYS A 141 -5.56 -5.36 -21.20
N ALA A 142 -5.27 -4.07 -21.25
CA ALA A 142 -5.73 -3.15 -22.28
C ALA A 142 -4.72 -2.01 -22.47
N ASP A 143 -4.82 -1.32 -23.60
CA ASP A 143 -3.93 -0.23 -23.94
C ASP A 143 -4.01 0.89 -22.89
N GLY A 144 -2.84 1.35 -22.44
CA GLY A 144 -2.71 2.38 -21.42
C GLY A 144 -2.97 1.90 -19.99
N PHE A 145 -3.24 0.59 -19.77
CA PHE A 145 -3.35 -0.01 -18.46
C PHE A 145 -2.10 -0.85 -18.15
N GLU A 146 -1.49 -0.62 -16.99
CA GLU A 146 -0.27 -1.25 -16.54
C GLU A 146 -0.50 -2.10 -15.27
N PRO A 147 0.21 -3.21 -15.07
CA PRO A 147 0.12 -4.03 -13.85
C PRO A 147 0.94 -3.40 -12.72
N VAL A 148 0.53 -2.20 -12.28
CA VAL A 148 1.26 -1.38 -11.29
C VAL A 148 1.35 -2.09 -9.95
N GLY A 149 2.58 -2.43 -9.54
CA GLY A 149 2.86 -3.21 -8.34
C GLY A 149 2.90 -4.73 -8.57
N PHE A 150 2.66 -5.20 -9.80
CA PHE A 150 2.65 -6.62 -10.15
C PHE A 150 3.69 -6.98 -11.23
N LEU A 151 4.81 -6.25 -11.24
CA LEU A 151 6.01 -6.58 -12.02
C LEU A 151 7.11 -7.08 -11.07
N ASP A 152 7.82 -8.14 -11.48
CA ASP A 152 9.05 -8.51 -10.78
C ASP A 152 10.25 -7.64 -11.25
N PRO A 153 11.45 -7.75 -10.63
CA PRO A 153 12.61 -6.95 -11.02
C PRO A 153 13.05 -7.14 -12.49
N ASP A 154 12.67 -8.24 -13.12
CA ASP A 154 12.91 -8.51 -14.54
C ASP A 154 11.78 -7.99 -15.45
N ASN A 155 10.83 -7.21 -14.92
CA ASN A 155 9.64 -6.70 -15.59
C ASN A 155 8.68 -7.80 -16.08
N LYS A 156 8.69 -8.98 -15.46
CA LYS A 156 7.71 -10.03 -15.76
C LYS A 156 6.43 -9.79 -14.95
N GLU A 157 5.29 -9.92 -15.60
CA GLU A 157 4.00 -9.80 -14.92
C GLU A 157 3.78 -10.98 -13.97
N LEU A 158 3.27 -10.66 -12.78
CA LEU A 158 2.89 -11.61 -11.73
C LEU A 158 1.36 -11.71 -11.69
N GLU A 159 0.81 -12.87 -11.31
CA GLU A 159 -0.64 -13.04 -11.16
C GLU A 159 -1.19 -12.36 -9.90
N GLY A 160 -0.33 -11.91 -9.02
CA GLY A 160 -0.60 -11.18 -7.79
C GLY A 160 0.65 -11.05 -6.94
N VAL A 161 0.48 -10.61 -5.70
CA VAL A 161 1.56 -10.54 -4.71
C VAL A 161 1.05 -10.99 -3.34
N TRP A 162 1.97 -11.44 -2.50
CA TRP A 162 1.72 -11.83 -1.13
C TRP A 162 1.98 -10.64 -0.20
N LEU A 163 0.91 -10.03 0.32
CA LEU A 163 0.98 -8.96 1.32
C LEU A 163 1.31 -9.55 2.69
N PRO A 164 2.26 -8.99 3.45
CA PRO A 164 2.56 -9.47 4.79
C PRO A 164 1.35 -9.24 5.71
N MET A 165 0.94 -10.26 6.44
CA MET A 165 -0.09 -10.11 7.47
C MET A 165 0.45 -9.40 8.71
N PHE A 166 1.74 -9.49 8.98
CA PHE A 166 2.40 -8.97 10.17
C PHE A 166 3.61 -8.10 9.79
N TYR A 167 3.96 -7.15 10.67
CA TYR A 167 5.21 -6.41 10.56
C TYR A 167 6.39 -7.37 10.52
N GLY A 168 7.42 -7.02 9.76
CA GLY A 168 8.62 -7.86 9.65
C GLY A 168 9.29 -8.05 10.99
N SER A 169 9.52 -9.30 11.35
CA SER A 169 10.27 -9.69 12.54
C SER A 169 11.49 -10.51 12.12
N ILE A 170 12.66 -10.23 12.67
CA ILE A 170 13.86 -11.00 12.36
C ILE A 170 13.91 -12.24 13.27
N VAL A 171 13.79 -13.41 12.65
CA VAL A 171 13.87 -14.71 13.29
C VAL A 171 14.93 -15.53 12.56
N SER A 172 15.98 -15.94 13.28
CA SER A 172 17.13 -16.66 12.69
C SER A 172 17.71 -15.96 11.47
N ASP A 173 17.98 -14.64 11.62
CA ASP A 173 18.53 -13.73 10.60
C ASP A 173 17.62 -13.48 9.37
N LYS A 174 16.41 -14.02 9.33
CA LYS A 174 15.44 -13.85 8.26
C LYS A 174 14.31 -12.92 8.70
N MET A 175 13.99 -11.93 7.88
CA MET A 175 12.81 -11.09 8.11
C MET A 175 11.56 -11.86 7.69
N ARG A 176 10.61 -12.02 8.60
CA ARG A 176 9.41 -12.84 8.40
C ARG A 176 8.13 -12.12 8.81
N SER A 177 7.04 -12.43 8.13
CA SER A 177 5.67 -12.09 8.55
C SER A 177 5.16 -13.21 9.47
N ILE A 178 5.19 -12.97 10.79
CA ILE A 178 4.91 -13.99 11.81
C ILE A 178 4.21 -13.36 13.02
N SER A 179 3.21 -14.04 13.59
CA SER A 179 2.50 -13.62 14.80
C SER A 179 3.34 -13.90 16.07
N GLY A 180 3.06 -13.17 17.16
CA GLY A 180 3.65 -13.40 18.48
C GLY A 180 5.06 -12.84 18.68
N VAL A 181 5.70 -12.31 17.63
CA VAL A 181 7.08 -11.80 17.65
C VAL A 181 7.08 -10.28 17.55
N GLN A 182 8.05 -9.64 18.21
CA GLN A 182 8.25 -8.19 18.13
C GLN A 182 8.65 -7.79 16.71
N PRO A 183 8.04 -6.76 16.11
CA PRO A 183 8.52 -6.14 14.88
C PRO A 183 9.99 -5.76 14.94
N ASP A 184 10.70 -5.84 13.81
CA ASP A 184 12.08 -5.37 13.67
C ASP A 184 12.17 -3.86 13.89
N TYR A 185 13.26 -3.40 14.51
CA TYR A 185 13.50 -1.98 14.80
C TYR A 185 15.00 -1.67 14.87
N SER A 186 15.33 -0.38 14.90
CA SER A 186 16.70 0.13 15.10
C SER A 186 17.74 -0.47 14.14
N LYS A 187 17.34 -0.70 12.88
CA LYS A 187 18.23 -1.18 11.82
C LYS A 187 18.26 -0.22 10.63
N ALA A 188 19.45 -0.05 10.05
CA ALA A 188 19.63 0.64 8.78
C ALA A 188 19.03 -0.17 7.61
N THR A 189 18.74 0.49 6.49
CA THR A 189 18.14 -0.13 5.30
C THR A 189 18.91 -1.35 4.80
N ALA A 190 20.26 -1.30 4.81
CA ALA A 190 21.09 -2.41 4.35
C ALA A 190 20.94 -3.65 5.24
N ALA A 191 20.85 -3.49 6.57
CA ALA A 191 20.65 -4.61 7.48
C ALA A 191 19.26 -5.24 7.31
N GLN A 192 18.20 -4.41 7.13
CA GLN A 192 16.87 -4.92 6.81
C GLN A 192 16.84 -5.64 5.47
N LYS A 193 17.52 -5.08 4.43
CA LYS A 193 17.66 -5.75 3.12
C LYS A 193 18.33 -7.11 3.23
N THR A 194 19.42 -7.22 4.00
CA THR A 194 20.09 -8.50 4.25
C THR A 194 19.14 -9.53 4.87
N ALA A 195 18.34 -9.14 5.85
CA ALA A 195 17.39 -10.05 6.50
C ALA A 195 16.22 -10.44 5.57
N ILE A 196 15.78 -9.53 4.69
CA ILE A 196 14.78 -9.82 3.64
C ILE A 196 15.35 -10.81 2.62
N ASP A 197 16.57 -10.59 2.13
CA ASP A 197 17.22 -11.50 1.17
C ASP A 197 17.46 -12.89 1.77
N ALA A 198 17.80 -12.95 3.05
CA ALA A 198 17.96 -14.20 3.77
C ALA A 198 16.65 -14.99 3.92
N PHE A 199 15.48 -14.31 3.88
CA PHE A 199 14.18 -15.00 3.86
C PHE A 199 13.97 -15.75 2.55
N GLY A 200 14.26 -15.12 1.41
CA GLY A 200 14.15 -15.76 0.10
C GLY A 200 14.40 -14.79 -1.06
N SER A 201 14.83 -15.30 -2.20
CA SER A 201 15.15 -14.48 -3.39
C SER A 201 13.96 -13.68 -3.95
N ARG A 202 12.74 -14.14 -3.66
CA ARG A 202 11.51 -13.49 -4.08
C ARG A 202 10.97 -12.48 -3.06
N ALA A 203 11.60 -12.39 -1.88
CA ALA A 203 11.24 -11.42 -0.85
C ALA A 203 11.72 -10.02 -1.22
N LYS A 204 10.86 -9.03 -0.98
CA LYS A 204 11.10 -7.61 -1.22
C LYS A 204 10.63 -6.80 -0.02
N PHE A 205 11.00 -5.53 0.08
CA PHE A 205 10.32 -4.64 1.01
C PHE A 205 8.86 -4.45 0.59
N LEU A 206 7.95 -4.34 1.54
CA LEU A 206 6.62 -3.78 1.27
C LEU A 206 6.78 -2.28 1.00
N GLY A 207 6.52 -1.84 -0.20
CA GLY A 207 6.69 -0.45 -0.61
C GLY A 207 6.48 -0.25 -2.11
N GLY A 208 6.80 0.94 -2.59
CA GLY A 208 6.76 1.29 -3.99
C GLY A 208 5.35 1.21 -4.61
N PRO A 209 5.26 0.73 -5.85
CA PRO A 209 4.03 0.82 -6.63
C PRO A 209 2.87 0.00 -6.06
N ILE A 210 3.14 -1.08 -5.29
CA ILE A 210 2.06 -1.86 -4.69
C ILE A 210 1.36 -1.10 -3.57
N VAL A 211 2.10 -0.35 -2.76
CA VAL A 211 1.51 0.49 -1.71
C VAL A 211 0.64 1.58 -2.32
N GLU A 212 1.08 2.22 -3.40
CA GLU A 212 0.26 3.22 -4.11
C GLU A 212 -1.01 2.61 -4.72
N THR A 213 -0.92 1.40 -5.29
CA THR A 213 -2.09 0.68 -5.81
C THR A 213 -3.08 0.32 -4.70
N ILE A 214 -2.59 -0.11 -3.53
CA ILE A 214 -3.42 -0.39 -2.36
C ILE A 214 -4.11 0.89 -1.87
N ILE A 215 -3.39 2.00 -1.75
CA ILE A 215 -3.96 3.29 -1.33
C ILE A 215 -5.08 3.72 -2.27
N ASP A 216 -4.89 3.60 -3.58
CA ASP A 216 -5.91 3.93 -4.57
C ASP A 216 -7.15 3.04 -4.44
N LEU A 217 -6.97 1.73 -4.22
CA LEU A 217 -8.08 0.80 -3.95
C LEU A 217 -8.84 1.19 -2.67
N LEU A 218 -8.12 1.54 -1.59
CA LEU A 218 -8.74 1.95 -0.33
C LEU A 218 -9.55 3.24 -0.47
N MET A 219 -9.02 4.24 -1.19
CA MET A 219 -9.77 5.48 -1.49
C MET A 219 -11.01 5.20 -2.33
N MET A 220 -10.88 4.32 -3.32
CA MET A 220 -12.01 3.90 -4.15
C MET A 220 -13.06 3.16 -3.32
N PHE A 221 -12.69 2.19 -2.49
CA PHE A 221 -13.66 1.43 -1.69
C PHE A 221 -14.41 2.31 -0.67
N ALA A 222 -13.71 3.18 0.04
CA ALA A 222 -14.30 4.02 1.08
C ALA A 222 -14.88 5.36 0.56
N LYS A 223 -14.62 5.72 -0.70
CA LYS A 223 -15.03 7.02 -1.30
C LYS A 223 -14.54 8.23 -0.50
N THR A 224 -13.34 8.18 0.03
CA THR A 224 -12.75 9.25 0.84
C THR A 224 -11.23 9.19 0.83
N THR A 225 -10.58 10.31 1.11
CA THR A 225 -9.15 10.38 1.41
C THR A 225 -8.85 10.28 2.91
N GLU A 226 -9.86 10.37 3.78
CA GLU A 226 -9.72 10.21 5.24
C GLU A 226 -9.76 8.75 5.65
N LEU A 227 -8.70 8.01 5.30
CA LEU A 227 -8.65 6.56 5.41
C LEU A 227 -8.61 6.06 6.86
N GLN A 228 -8.05 6.83 7.80
CA GLN A 228 -8.09 6.48 9.22
C GLN A 228 -9.51 6.50 9.80
N THR A 229 -10.36 7.42 9.36
CA THR A 229 -11.78 7.42 9.74
C THR A 229 -12.52 6.27 9.09
N ALA A 230 -12.17 5.91 7.86
CA ALA A 230 -12.85 4.84 7.12
C ALA A 230 -12.47 3.44 7.60
N TYR A 231 -11.19 3.20 7.93
CA TYR A 231 -10.65 1.87 8.22
C TYR A 231 -10.13 1.71 9.66
N GLY A 232 -10.09 2.78 10.42
CA GLY A 232 -9.59 2.81 11.80
C GLY A 232 -8.22 3.47 11.94
N CYS A 233 -7.92 3.94 13.16
CA CYS A 233 -6.70 4.70 13.46
C CYS A 233 -5.47 3.81 13.70
N GLY A 234 -5.67 2.52 13.98
CA GLY A 234 -4.57 1.64 14.37
C GLY A 234 -3.95 1.99 15.72
N ASN A 235 -2.71 1.58 15.93
CA ASN A 235 -1.94 1.86 17.14
C ASN A 235 -1.09 3.12 16.94
N MET A 236 -1.67 4.29 17.13
CA MET A 236 -1.07 5.59 16.83
C MET A 236 -1.04 6.57 18.00
N SER A 237 -1.58 6.20 19.16
CA SER A 237 -1.54 6.97 20.42
C SER A 237 -0.83 6.18 21.52
N GLY A 238 -0.02 5.22 21.12
CA GLY A 238 0.57 4.21 21.99
C GLY A 238 2.03 4.46 22.39
N TYR A 239 2.54 5.71 22.33
CA TYR A 239 3.86 6.00 22.88
C TYR A 239 3.87 5.77 24.39
N ASP A 240 4.72 4.86 24.84
CA ASP A 240 4.92 4.55 26.25
C ASP A 240 6.41 4.34 26.54
N ALA A 241 7.02 5.28 27.23
CA ALA A 241 8.43 5.24 27.59
C ALA A 241 8.79 4.04 28.49
N SER A 242 7.82 3.44 29.18
CA SER A 242 8.05 2.24 30.00
C SER A 242 8.20 0.96 29.15
N LEU A 243 7.78 0.99 27.89
CA LEU A 243 7.86 -0.14 26.95
C LEU A 243 9.13 -0.09 26.08
N GLU A 244 10.26 0.32 26.66
CA GLU A 244 11.53 0.22 25.92
C GLU A 244 11.82 -1.22 25.46
N PRO A 245 12.53 -1.39 24.32
CA PRO A 245 13.13 -0.34 23.47
C PRO A 245 12.21 0.15 22.36
N THR A 246 10.96 -0.26 22.30
CA THR A 246 10.04 0.01 21.20
C THR A 246 8.95 1.04 21.51
N TYR A 247 8.94 1.58 22.72
CA TYR A 247 8.12 2.71 23.16
C TYR A 247 6.64 2.69 22.73
N GLY A 248 6.03 1.51 22.67
CA GLY A 248 4.62 1.36 22.31
C GLY A 248 4.36 0.60 21.00
N VAL A 249 5.38 0.20 20.25
CA VAL A 249 5.21 -0.73 19.13
C VAL A 249 4.83 -2.11 19.68
N LYS A 250 3.61 -2.53 19.42
CA LYS A 250 3.06 -3.79 19.89
C LYS A 250 3.62 -4.98 19.13
N LYS A 251 3.75 -6.13 19.79
CA LYS A 251 4.04 -7.39 19.13
C LYS A 251 3.01 -7.71 18.06
N ASN A 252 3.44 -8.35 17.01
CA ASN A 252 2.56 -8.89 16.00
C ASN A 252 1.51 -9.80 16.63
N ALA A 253 0.26 -9.56 16.34
CA ALA A 253 -0.85 -10.34 16.89
C ALA A 253 -1.96 -10.52 15.87
N VAL A 254 -2.68 -11.61 15.97
CA VAL A 254 -3.95 -11.81 15.27
C VAL A 254 -5.00 -10.86 15.85
N VAL A 255 -5.71 -10.13 15.00
CA VAL A 255 -6.73 -9.17 15.41
C VAL A 255 -8.01 -9.33 14.58
N GLY A 256 -9.16 -9.37 15.26
CA GLY A 256 -10.48 -9.45 14.64
C GLY A 256 -10.66 -10.58 13.62
N GLY A 257 -11.85 -10.80 13.13
CA GLY A 257 -12.14 -11.71 12.00
C GLY A 257 -12.16 -11.00 10.64
N GLY A 258 -12.03 -11.76 9.55
CA GLY A 258 -12.19 -11.26 8.19
C GLY A 258 -11.08 -10.35 7.66
N GLN A 259 -11.31 -9.74 6.49
CA GLN A 259 -10.32 -8.93 5.76
C GLN A 259 -10.00 -7.59 6.40
N PHE A 260 -10.98 -6.99 7.08
CA PHE A 260 -10.88 -5.66 7.67
C PHE A 260 -11.25 -5.72 9.15
N TYR A 261 -10.51 -4.98 9.96
CA TYR A 261 -10.84 -4.74 11.35
C TYR A 261 -10.25 -3.38 11.75
N GLY A 262 -11.08 -2.49 12.26
CA GLY A 262 -10.68 -1.14 12.62
C GLY A 262 -11.23 -0.73 13.98
N THR A 263 -10.46 0.08 14.70
CA THR A 263 -10.86 0.77 15.92
C THR A 263 -10.50 2.25 15.82
N SER A 264 -11.16 3.09 16.62
CA SER A 264 -10.89 4.52 16.70
C SER A 264 -10.13 4.93 17.97
N ASP A 265 -9.73 3.96 18.81
CA ASP A 265 -9.08 4.21 20.08
C ASP A 265 -7.62 4.70 19.95
N GLY A 266 -6.99 4.44 18.81
CA GLY A 266 -5.57 4.78 18.58
C GLY A 266 -4.60 3.85 19.32
N GLU A 267 -5.08 2.80 19.96
CA GLU A 267 -4.29 1.88 20.80
C GLU A 267 -4.33 0.44 20.32
N THR A 268 -5.35 0.06 19.53
CA THR A 268 -5.54 -1.31 19.08
C THR A 268 -4.94 -1.53 17.69
N LEU A 269 -4.33 -2.69 17.46
CA LEU A 269 -3.90 -3.07 16.12
C LEU A 269 -5.13 -3.24 15.21
N ASN A 270 -5.09 -2.62 14.05
CA ASN A 270 -6.10 -2.74 13.01
C ASN A 270 -5.55 -3.52 11.82
N LYS A 271 -6.41 -3.98 10.93
CA LYS A 271 -5.98 -4.66 9.70
C LYS A 271 -6.78 -4.24 8.48
N ILE A 272 -6.13 -4.27 7.35
CA ILE A 272 -6.67 -4.07 6.01
C ILE A 272 -6.13 -5.19 5.13
N PHE A 273 -6.98 -5.87 4.35
CA PHE A 273 -6.59 -7.03 3.54
C PHE A 273 -5.87 -8.11 4.36
N HIS A 274 -6.38 -8.44 5.54
CA HIS A 274 -5.75 -9.35 6.53
C HIS A 274 -4.41 -8.87 7.09
N SER A 275 -3.89 -7.70 6.70
CA SER A 275 -2.58 -7.16 7.08
C SER A 275 -2.68 -6.11 8.18
N ILE A 276 -2.03 -6.35 9.33
CA ILE A 276 -1.90 -5.32 10.37
C ILE A 276 -0.90 -4.23 9.96
N VAL A 277 0.01 -4.49 9.03
CA VAL A 277 0.95 -3.49 8.51
C VAL A 277 0.21 -2.36 7.81
N LEU A 278 -0.82 -2.70 7.03
CA LEU A 278 -1.61 -1.76 6.26
C LEU A 278 -2.66 -1.00 7.08
N GLY A 279 -3.00 -1.51 8.28
CA GLY A 279 -4.09 -0.94 9.10
C GLY A 279 -3.64 -0.34 10.44
N SER A 280 -2.44 -0.66 10.95
CA SER A 280 -2.08 -0.29 12.32
C SER A 280 -1.15 0.91 12.43
N TYR A 281 -0.38 1.25 11.41
CA TYR A 281 0.47 2.44 11.31
C TYR A 281 1.42 2.66 12.50
N GLN A 282 1.69 1.62 13.30
CA GLN A 282 2.40 1.74 14.58
C GLN A 282 3.92 1.91 14.44
N GLN A 283 4.46 1.66 13.24
CA GLN A 283 5.89 1.76 12.98
C GLN A 283 6.10 2.21 11.53
N TRP A 284 6.99 3.18 11.34
CA TRP A 284 7.41 3.63 10.02
C TRP A 284 7.94 2.48 9.18
N MET A 285 7.25 2.17 8.10
CA MET A 285 7.68 1.15 7.15
C MET A 285 8.66 1.74 6.15
N ARG A 286 9.87 1.18 6.10
CA ARG A 286 10.87 1.59 5.13
C ARG A 286 10.44 1.23 3.72
N ASP A 287 10.37 2.24 2.85
CA ASP A 287 10.08 2.10 1.42
C ASP A 287 11.30 2.52 0.59
N PRO A 288 12.25 1.61 0.33
CA PRO A 288 13.44 1.96 -0.43
C PRO A 288 13.18 2.17 -1.93
N TYR A 289 11.97 1.94 -2.40
CA TYR A 289 11.58 2.12 -3.81
C TYR A 289 11.11 3.55 -4.14
N GLU A 290 11.08 4.43 -3.13
CA GLU A 290 10.90 5.86 -3.29
C GLU A 290 12.04 6.59 -2.58
N VAL A 291 12.81 7.37 -3.33
CA VAL A 291 13.92 8.16 -2.78
C VAL A 291 13.81 9.61 -3.26
N VAL A 292 14.24 10.53 -2.42
CA VAL A 292 14.38 11.95 -2.80
C VAL A 292 15.86 12.29 -2.82
N VAL A 293 16.41 12.42 -4.02
CA VAL A 293 17.84 12.68 -4.28
C VAL A 293 18.02 14.15 -4.60
N ASN A 294 18.64 14.91 -3.71
CA ASN A 294 18.87 16.34 -3.89
C ASN A 294 17.59 17.09 -4.31
N GLY A 295 16.48 16.79 -3.64
CA GLY A 295 15.16 17.36 -3.92
C GLY A 295 14.41 16.74 -5.09
N ARG A 296 14.98 15.75 -5.81
CA ARG A 296 14.34 15.09 -6.93
C ARG A 296 13.74 13.75 -6.52
N VAL A 297 12.43 13.56 -6.68
CA VAL A 297 11.79 12.28 -6.40
C VAL A 297 12.10 11.27 -7.49
N LYS A 298 12.61 10.11 -7.11
CA LYS A 298 12.90 8.98 -7.99
C LYS A 298 12.27 7.70 -7.44
N VAL A 299 11.78 6.83 -8.33
CA VAL A 299 11.00 5.65 -7.95
C VAL A 299 11.43 4.40 -8.71
N SER A 300 11.37 3.26 -8.03
CA SER A 300 11.43 1.93 -8.65
C SER A 300 10.02 1.46 -8.98
N LYS A 301 9.79 1.00 -10.21
CA LYS A 301 8.48 0.51 -10.66
C LYS A 301 8.32 -1.02 -10.58
N ASN A 302 9.40 -1.73 -10.26
CA ASN A 302 9.49 -3.20 -10.33
C ASN A 302 10.28 -3.83 -9.19
N TYR A 303 10.38 -3.16 -8.03
CA TYR A 303 11.13 -3.61 -6.84
C TYR A 303 12.65 -3.76 -7.04
N THR A 304 13.24 -3.18 -8.08
CA THR A 304 14.70 -2.99 -8.16
C THR A 304 15.13 -2.14 -6.97
N TYR A 305 16.12 -2.62 -6.20
CA TYR A 305 16.61 -1.97 -5.00
C TYR A 305 17.85 -1.13 -5.28
N ASP A 306 17.74 0.17 -5.12
CA ASP A 306 18.86 1.12 -5.19
C ASP A 306 18.55 2.38 -4.37
N VAL A 307 19.02 2.43 -3.13
CA VAL A 307 18.79 3.58 -2.23
C VAL A 307 19.52 4.86 -2.65
N THR A 308 20.36 4.80 -3.68
CA THR A 308 20.99 6.00 -4.29
C THR A 308 20.07 6.65 -5.34
N GLY A 309 19.09 5.91 -5.83
CA GLY A 309 18.17 6.32 -6.89
C GLY A 309 18.79 6.42 -8.29
N ALA A 310 20.02 5.91 -8.49
CA ALA A 310 20.69 5.95 -9.81
C ALA A 310 19.97 5.07 -10.84
N ALA A 311 19.46 3.88 -10.40
CA ALA A 311 18.73 2.94 -11.23
C ALA A 311 17.21 3.24 -11.31
N TYR A 312 16.72 4.29 -10.65
CA TYR A 312 15.29 4.59 -10.57
C TYR A 312 14.83 5.55 -11.66
N SER A 313 13.54 5.45 -11.99
CA SER A 313 12.87 6.40 -12.87
C SER A 313 12.78 7.76 -12.20
N ASP A 314 13.19 8.79 -12.90
CA ASP A 314 12.98 10.18 -12.49
C ASP A 314 11.52 10.57 -12.72
N THR A 315 10.84 11.01 -11.68
CA THR A 315 9.42 11.37 -11.75
C THR A 315 9.14 12.73 -12.37
N GLY A 316 10.14 13.56 -12.53
CA GLY A 316 9.94 14.97 -12.89
C GLY A 316 9.59 15.87 -11.69
N ILE A 317 9.29 15.31 -10.52
CA ILE A 317 8.80 16.07 -9.36
C ILE A 317 9.98 16.56 -8.52
N ASN A 318 10.00 17.87 -8.25
CA ASN A 318 10.94 18.51 -7.34
C ASN A 318 10.30 18.75 -5.97
N VAL A 319 11.07 18.48 -4.93
CA VAL A 319 10.72 18.77 -3.53
C VAL A 319 11.68 19.84 -3.03
N GLU A 320 11.15 21.01 -2.77
CA GLU A 320 11.92 22.13 -2.25
C GLU A 320 12.30 21.91 -0.79
N ASN A 321 13.33 22.63 -0.32
CA ASN A 321 13.64 22.75 1.08
C ASN A 321 12.40 23.25 1.84
N ARG A 322 12.19 22.73 3.06
CA ARG A 322 11.18 23.33 3.93
C ARG A 322 11.73 24.67 4.45
N PRO A 323 10.98 25.79 4.35
CA PRO A 323 11.55 27.14 4.56
C PRO A 323 12.13 27.39 5.95
N GLU A 324 11.57 26.77 7.00
CA GLU A 324 11.94 27.07 8.38
C GLU A 324 12.85 26.00 8.99
N SER A 325 12.30 24.86 9.31
CA SER A 325 12.97 23.72 9.93
C SER A 325 12.38 22.43 9.40
N ASN A 326 13.00 21.29 9.72
CA ASN A 326 12.37 19.99 9.44
C ASN A 326 10.97 19.93 10.05
N GLY A 327 9.99 19.36 9.37
CA GLY A 327 8.65 19.28 9.93
C GLY A 327 7.57 18.75 8.99
N TRP A 328 6.40 18.67 9.57
CA TRP A 328 5.19 18.19 8.91
C TRP A 328 4.60 19.20 7.93
N ASN A 329 4.07 18.67 6.87
CA ASN A 329 3.28 19.34 5.86
C ASN A 329 2.06 18.47 5.57
N TYR A 330 0.99 19.05 5.06
CA TYR A 330 -0.23 18.32 4.78
C TYR A 330 -0.56 18.47 3.29
N PRO A 331 -0.26 17.44 2.48
CA PRO A 331 -0.47 17.49 1.04
C PRO A 331 -1.94 17.74 0.72
N HIS A 332 -2.17 18.71 -0.14
CA HIS A 332 -3.46 18.99 -0.73
C HIS A 332 -3.54 18.44 -2.15
N ARG A 333 -2.41 18.38 -2.86
CA ARG A 333 -2.33 17.93 -4.25
C ARG A 333 -1.43 16.71 -4.39
N TYR A 334 -1.84 15.83 -5.29
CA TYR A 334 -1.10 14.66 -5.70
C TYR A 334 -0.96 14.62 -7.21
N GLN A 335 0.23 14.31 -7.69
CA GLN A 335 0.54 14.18 -9.10
C GLN A 335 0.76 12.70 -9.43
N THR A 336 0.20 12.26 -10.54
CA THR A 336 0.39 10.92 -11.07
C THR A 336 1.81 10.71 -11.59
N VAL A 337 2.39 9.56 -11.28
CA VAL A 337 3.63 9.03 -11.85
C VAL A 337 3.30 7.70 -12.53
N PRO A 338 3.22 7.68 -13.88
CA PRO A 338 2.82 6.48 -14.62
C PRO A 338 3.65 5.25 -14.25
N GLY A 339 2.98 4.11 -14.04
CA GLY A 339 3.60 2.85 -13.62
C GLY A 339 4.08 2.80 -12.17
N TYR A 340 3.80 3.84 -11.38
CA TYR A 340 4.13 3.88 -9.96
C TYR A 340 2.91 4.18 -9.08
N GLY A 341 2.29 5.34 -9.25
CA GLY A 341 1.18 5.81 -8.43
C GLY A 341 1.21 7.32 -8.26
N SER A 342 0.87 7.82 -7.08
CA SER A 342 0.79 9.26 -6.83
C SER A 342 1.86 9.77 -5.87
N ILE A 343 2.38 10.95 -6.18
CA ILE A 343 3.37 11.66 -5.35
C ILE A 343 2.75 12.97 -4.87
N PRO A 344 2.83 13.28 -3.56
CA PRO A 344 2.36 14.56 -3.04
C PRO A 344 3.20 15.71 -3.57
N VAL A 345 2.53 16.79 -3.98
CA VAL A 345 3.15 18.03 -4.49
C VAL A 345 2.56 19.26 -3.80
N ALA A 346 3.22 20.40 -3.93
CA ALA A 346 2.65 21.67 -3.45
C ALA A 346 1.32 21.99 -4.16
N PRO A 347 0.40 22.71 -3.49
CA PRO A 347 0.50 23.28 -2.14
C PRO A 347 0.27 22.24 -1.03
N TYR A 348 0.82 22.54 0.17
CA TYR A 348 0.69 21.70 1.38
C TYR A 348 -0.23 22.37 2.40
N ASN A 349 -1.41 22.76 1.98
CA ASN A 349 -2.40 23.50 2.78
C ASN A 349 -3.61 22.67 3.23
N GLY A 350 -3.47 21.34 3.24
CA GLY A 350 -4.40 20.43 3.87
C GLY A 350 -4.23 20.36 5.38
N SER A 351 -4.82 19.34 6.00
CA SER A 351 -4.69 19.02 7.43
C SER A 351 -4.88 17.52 7.63
N THR A 352 -4.87 17.05 8.87
CA THR A 352 -5.19 15.65 9.22
C THR A 352 -6.64 15.24 8.92
N SER A 353 -7.49 16.18 8.51
CA SER A 353 -8.92 15.94 8.17
C SER A 353 -9.35 16.61 6.87
N THR A 354 -8.41 17.17 6.09
CA THR A 354 -8.70 17.82 4.80
C THR A 354 -7.62 17.50 3.76
N GLY A 355 -7.99 17.54 2.49
CA GLY A 355 -7.09 17.24 1.39
C GLY A 355 -6.68 15.77 1.37
N GLY A 356 -5.39 15.47 1.50
CA GLY A 356 -4.85 14.11 1.57
C GLY A 356 -5.01 13.44 2.93
N CYS A 357 -5.34 14.20 3.96
CA CYS A 357 -5.54 13.82 5.37
C CYS A 357 -4.30 13.32 6.14
N ASP A 358 -3.30 12.78 5.46
CA ASP A 358 -2.08 12.25 6.07
C ASP A 358 -0.89 13.20 5.91
N GLY A 359 0.10 13.11 6.78
CA GLY A 359 1.25 14.01 6.82
C GLY A 359 2.36 13.65 5.84
N LEU A 360 3.09 14.67 5.42
CA LEU A 360 4.37 14.56 4.73
C LEU A 360 5.44 15.27 5.57
N TYR A 361 6.42 14.53 6.08
CA TYR A 361 7.56 15.12 6.77
C TYR A 361 8.68 15.45 5.77
N ARG A 362 9.15 16.70 5.78
CA ARG A 362 10.21 17.17 4.88
C ARG A 362 11.41 17.75 5.62
N HIS A 363 12.58 17.67 4.97
CA HIS A 363 13.84 18.20 5.47
C HIS A 363 14.00 19.69 5.11
N ALA A 364 14.60 20.49 6.00
CA ALA A 364 14.97 21.88 5.72
C ALA A 364 16.09 21.99 4.65
N SER A 365 16.84 20.92 4.44
CA SER A 365 17.89 20.82 3.41
C SER A 365 17.56 19.72 2.39
N GLN A 366 16.30 19.60 1.97
CA GLN A 366 15.84 18.53 1.08
C GLN A 366 16.62 18.45 -0.24
N THR A 367 17.07 19.60 -0.74
CA THR A 367 17.82 19.70 -2.02
C THR A 367 19.29 19.28 -1.92
N THR A 368 19.78 18.88 -0.74
CA THR A 368 21.18 18.49 -0.51
C THR A 368 21.35 17.11 0.13
N ILE A 369 20.24 16.39 0.35
CA ILE A 369 20.26 15.05 0.95
C ILE A 369 19.69 14.01 0.00
N THR A 370 20.02 12.72 0.27
CA THR A 370 19.30 11.59 -0.28
C THR A 370 18.48 10.95 0.84
N ALA A 371 17.16 11.12 0.77
CA ALA A 371 16.21 10.51 1.72
C ALA A 371 15.60 9.25 1.11
N VAL A 372 15.48 8.20 1.92
CA VAL A 372 14.70 7.00 1.63
C VAL A 372 13.34 7.17 2.28
N ALA A 373 12.26 6.99 1.53
CA ALA A 373 10.93 7.19 2.05
C ALA A 373 10.59 6.20 3.19
N LEU A 374 9.85 6.71 4.17
CA LEU A 374 9.14 5.90 5.13
C LEU A 374 7.63 6.10 4.93
N ARG A 375 6.84 5.07 5.23
CA ARG A 375 5.39 5.03 4.98
C ARG A 375 4.62 4.78 6.26
N PHE A 376 3.37 5.21 6.26
CA PHE A 376 2.29 4.94 7.20
C PHE A 376 2.32 5.75 8.48
N GLY A 377 3.42 5.82 9.21
CA GLY A 377 3.52 6.49 10.51
C GLY A 377 4.11 5.60 11.58
N ASN A 378 4.06 6.07 12.83
CA ASN A 378 4.45 5.30 14.01
C ASN A 378 3.45 5.52 15.16
N CYS A 379 3.55 4.73 16.21
CA CYS A 379 2.61 4.74 17.33
C CYS A 379 2.48 6.10 18.06
N ASN A 380 3.34 7.07 17.79
CA ASN A 380 3.34 8.41 18.40
C ASN A 380 2.82 9.51 17.46
N ASP A 381 2.43 9.18 16.21
CA ASP A 381 2.09 10.21 15.21
C ASP A 381 0.61 10.64 15.26
N GLY A 382 -0.26 9.86 15.91
CA GLY A 382 -1.70 10.13 15.90
C GLY A 382 -2.26 10.22 14.48
N ARG A 383 -3.14 11.18 14.23
CA ARG A 383 -3.79 11.35 12.93
C ARG A 383 -2.89 11.91 11.81
N ILE A 384 -1.63 12.20 12.10
CA ILE A 384 -0.64 12.60 11.08
C ILE A 384 -0.22 11.40 10.23
N GLY A 385 -0.11 10.22 10.85
CA GLY A 385 0.13 8.97 10.16
C GLY A 385 -1.10 8.51 9.36
N GLY A 386 -0.98 7.42 8.62
CA GLY A 386 -2.03 6.84 7.81
C GLY A 386 -1.50 6.29 6.50
N PRO A 387 -2.36 5.70 5.65
CA PRO A 387 -1.91 5.03 4.42
C PRO A 387 -1.13 5.93 3.46
N ARG A 388 -1.46 7.22 3.38
CA ARG A 388 -0.80 8.19 2.49
C ARG A 388 0.38 8.92 3.15
N ALA A 389 0.64 8.71 4.46
CA ALA A 389 1.73 9.37 5.17
C ALA A 389 3.10 9.01 4.58
N ARG A 390 3.94 10.02 4.46
CA ARG A 390 5.32 9.92 3.98
C ARG A 390 6.28 10.69 4.85
N TYR A 391 7.51 10.15 4.92
CA TYR A 391 8.59 10.78 5.66
C TYR A 391 9.83 10.85 4.77
N TRP A 392 10.16 12.04 4.27
CA TRP A 392 11.29 12.29 3.34
C TRP A 392 12.45 12.98 4.05
N TYR A 393 12.80 12.48 5.21
CA TYR A 393 13.85 13.04 6.04
C TYR A 393 15.02 12.08 6.23
N ASN A 394 14.74 10.82 6.40
CA ASN A 394 15.72 9.82 6.80
C ASN A 394 16.54 9.33 5.61
N THR A 395 17.87 9.24 5.81
CA THR A 395 18.76 8.56 4.87
C THR A 395 18.66 7.03 5.02
N ALA A 396 19.29 6.29 4.11
CA ALA A 396 19.38 4.83 4.20
C ALA A 396 20.09 4.31 5.47
N GLY A 397 20.96 5.12 6.07
CA GLY A 397 21.70 4.77 7.29
C GLY A 397 20.91 4.97 8.60
N ASN A 398 19.81 5.70 8.57
CA ASN A 398 19.04 5.96 9.79
C ASN A 398 18.47 4.66 10.37
N ALA A 399 18.63 4.51 11.68
CA ALA A 399 18.14 3.38 12.45
C ALA A 399 17.52 3.92 13.74
N ASN A 400 16.24 3.64 13.95
CA ASN A 400 15.52 4.13 15.12
C ASN A 400 14.49 3.10 15.58
N TRP A 401 14.04 3.20 16.84
CA TRP A 401 13.07 2.31 17.45
C TRP A 401 11.73 2.24 16.67
N ASN A 402 11.35 3.32 16.04
CA ASN A 402 10.09 3.47 15.30
C ASN A 402 10.22 3.22 13.78
N ILE A 403 11.36 2.74 13.32
CA ILE A 403 11.59 2.40 11.90
C ILE A 403 11.76 0.90 11.76
N GLY A 404 10.84 0.28 11.06
CA GLY A 404 10.84 -1.13 10.71
C GLY A 404 10.75 -1.38 9.22
N ALA A 405 10.51 -2.63 8.86
CA ALA A 405 10.24 -3.08 7.51
C ALA A 405 9.20 -4.20 7.53
N ALA A 406 8.61 -4.48 6.38
CA ALA A 406 7.78 -5.66 6.19
C ALA A 406 8.13 -6.33 4.86
N VAL A 407 7.91 -7.63 4.79
CA VAL A 407 8.26 -8.46 3.63
C VAL A 407 7.08 -8.55 2.68
N LEU A 408 7.19 -7.94 1.52
CA LEU A 408 6.39 -8.33 0.36
C LEU A 408 6.98 -9.58 -0.25
N LEU A 409 6.18 -10.61 -0.55
CA LEU A 409 6.70 -11.82 -1.18
C LEU A 409 6.09 -11.96 -2.59
N LEU A 410 6.95 -12.09 -3.59
CA LEU A 410 6.53 -12.27 -4.97
C LEU A 410 6.30 -13.76 -5.25
N PRO A 411 5.17 -14.18 -5.84
CA PRO A 411 4.98 -15.56 -6.27
C PRO A 411 5.90 -15.90 -7.45
N PRO A 412 6.19 -17.17 -7.74
CA PRO A 412 6.76 -17.56 -9.02
C PRO A 412 5.89 -17.07 -10.19
N VAL A 413 6.51 -16.74 -11.33
CA VAL A 413 5.76 -16.27 -12.50
C VAL A 413 4.77 -17.34 -12.95
N GLY A 414 3.50 -16.94 -13.21
CA GLY A 414 2.41 -17.82 -13.58
C GLY A 414 1.76 -18.59 -12.42
N VAL A 415 2.17 -18.34 -11.16
CA VAL A 415 1.54 -18.92 -9.98
C VAL A 415 0.53 -17.93 -9.38
N ALA A 416 -0.70 -18.38 -9.20
CA ALA A 416 -1.77 -17.71 -8.47
C ALA A 416 -2.11 -18.48 -7.17
N ALA A 417 -2.83 -17.83 -6.24
CA ALA A 417 -3.31 -18.45 -5.01
C ALA A 417 -4.62 -19.22 -5.22
#